data_09d7d2912e07385646db41a745ba5c9a
#
_entry.id   09d7d2912e07385646db41a745ba5c9a
#
_cell.length_a   1.000
_cell.length_b   1.000
_cell.length_c   1.000
_cell.angle_alpha   90.00
_cell.angle_beta   90.00
_cell.angle_gamma   90.00
#
_symmetry.space_group_name_H-M   'P 1'
#
loop_
_entity.id
_entity.type
_entity.pdbx_description
1 polymer ?
#
loop_
_entity_poly.entity_id
_entity_poly.type
_entity_poly.pdbx_seq_one_letter_code
_entity_poly.pdbx_strand_id
1 'polypeptide(L)'
;MCVLMVGSLVLSGCGSSGSGSSTSELGLDGTWPEETIQIGVEVYDTTDDQFLAFQEYLEYLTDYFNITFMYSESLASAEDELNFIDSCASAGCVAIIGYYNVSGASAIQEAIDQGMYYWGTEEYYDQFKDNDLYVGTYTFIEDGATENGDYLAGYELAYSLAEQGVTHVFYCNGGASMGIDMFIDRQDGFLAGIAAAQADGYDIEYDEDNDVIEGWPGTDDFTAALSTKLNGDYDGAAVSFNASSIFQPVSDAGLEDSIKISTIGEVSDTYYDFVQSGTVAAVVYDCEEVVFANAVVQILNAVTGHLDATRDEDGYAGKILVNRWTITDADTYNAIYAYHEDGNFFVSADDLAGCLVELTEDATFETVSDFYYSLDVETAVSIASE
;
A
#
# COMPACT_ATOMS: atom_id res chain seq x y z
N MET A 1 -22.66 31.82 46.11
CA MET A 1 -23.55 31.50 44.99
C MET A 1 -22.95 32.14 43.76
N CYS A 2 -22.00 31.43 43.12
CA CYS A 2 -21.35 31.85 41.86
C CYS A 2 -21.79 30.88 40.78
N VAL A 3 -22.51 31.41 39.82
CA VAL A 3 -22.94 30.67 38.60
C VAL A 3 -21.83 30.81 37.57
N LEU A 4 -21.18 29.73 37.22
CA LEU A 4 -20.26 29.61 36.09
C LEU A 4 -21.08 29.31 34.82
N MET A 5 -21.15 30.28 33.90
CA MET A 5 -21.60 30.06 32.53
C MET A 5 -20.46 29.44 31.73
N VAL A 6 -20.68 28.22 31.26
CA VAL A 6 -19.84 27.59 30.24
C VAL A 6 -20.36 28.02 28.88
N GLY A 7 -19.61 28.85 28.22
CA GLY A 7 -19.89 29.27 26.84
C GLY A 7 -19.33 28.24 25.86
N SER A 8 -20.21 27.61 25.09
CA SER A 8 -19.85 26.75 23.98
C SER A 8 -19.41 27.62 22.79
N LEU A 9 -18.13 27.56 22.47
CA LEU A 9 -17.59 28.12 21.23
C LEU A 9 -17.86 27.14 20.10
N VAL A 10 -18.82 27.48 19.26
CA VAL A 10 -19.01 26.84 17.96
C VAL A 10 -18.03 27.49 16.99
N LEU A 11 -16.96 26.80 16.64
CA LEU A 11 -16.09 27.20 15.55
C LEU A 11 -16.72 26.74 14.23
N SER A 12 -17.38 27.67 13.55
CA SER A 12 -17.76 27.48 12.16
C SER A 12 -16.51 27.66 11.29
N GLY A 13 -15.85 26.58 10.91
CA GLY A 13 -14.85 26.57 9.87
C GLY A 13 -15.53 26.51 8.51
N CYS A 14 -15.62 27.63 7.80
CA CYS A 14 -15.89 27.62 6.36
C CYS A 14 -14.59 27.24 5.64
N GLY A 15 -14.43 25.98 5.29
CA GLY A 15 -13.53 25.53 4.26
C GLY A 15 -14.36 25.26 3.01
N SER A 16 -14.25 26.12 2.00
CA SER A 16 -14.78 25.83 0.67
C SER A 16 -13.73 25.03 -0.09
N SER A 17 -13.83 23.73 -0.03
CA SER A 17 -13.25 22.84 -1.02
C SER A 17 -14.32 22.64 -2.10
N GLY A 18 -13.97 22.99 -3.33
CA GLY A 18 -14.79 22.66 -4.49
C GLY A 18 -14.65 21.19 -4.77
N SER A 19 -15.54 20.38 -4.22
CA SER A 19 -15.72 19.02 -4.65
C SER A 19 -16.55 19.03 -5.92
N GLY A 20 -15.96 18.59 -7.03
CA GLY A 20 -16.74 18.06 -8.13
C GLY A 20 -17.43 16.81 -7.59
N SER A 21 -18.70 16.89 -7.21
CA SER A 21 -19.43 15.69 -6.85
C SER A 21 -19.69 14.91 -8.14
N SER A 22 -18.89 13.89 -8.39
CA SER A 22 -19.30 12.82 -9.25
C SER A 22 -20.48 12.14 -8.53
N THR A 23 -21.68 12.28 -9.09
CA THR A 23 -22.84 11.54 -8.56
C THR A 23 -22.64 10.09 -8.94
N SER A 24 -22.62 9.21 -7.93
CA SER A 24 -22.63 7.75 -8.14
C SER A 24 -23.73 7.36 -9.15
N GLU A 25 -23.38 6.56 -10.15
CA GLU A 25 -24.33 6.05 -11.15
C GLU A 25 -25.35 5.09 -10.51
N LEU A 26 -24.94 4.40 -9.44
CA LEU A 26 -25.77 3.50 -8.65
C LEU A 26 -26.61 4.23 -7.58
N GLY A 27 -26.43 5.54 -7.42
CA GLY A 27 -27.20 6.37 -6.48
C GLY A 27 -26.77 6.17 -5.02
N LEU A 28 -25.53 5.80 -4.78
CA LEU A 28 -24.95 5.71 -3.45
C LEU A 28 -24.91 7.11 -2.80
N ASP A 29 -25.36 7.19 -1.55
CA ASP A 29 -25.55 8.45 -0.83
C ASP A 29 -25.13 8.37 0.65
N GLY A 30 -24.30 7.40 1.01
CA GLY A 30 -23.81 7.19 2.37
C GLY A 30 -24.84 6.56 3.33
N THR A 31 -25.95 6.01 2.81
CA THR A 31 -27.00 5.40 3.66
C THR A 31 -26.98 3.88 3.68
N TRP A 32 -26.23 3.25 2.78
CA TRP A 32 -26.05 1.79 2.79
C TRP A 32 -24.63 1.46 3.33
N PRO A 33 -24.53 0.41 4.17
CA PRO A 33 -25.60 -0.43 4.76
C PRO A 33 -26.46 0.33 5.78
N GLU A 34 -27.64 -0.24 6.16
CA GLU A 34 -28.63 0.45 7.03
C GLU A 34 -28.01 0.80 8.42
N GLU A 35 -27.21 -0.13 8.98
CA GLU A 35 -26.45 0.13 10.21
C GLU A 35 -25.04 0.57 9.86
N THR A 36 -24.51 1.58 10.58
CA THR A 36 -23.16 2.07 10.37
C THR A 36 -22.14 0.98 10.70
N ILE A 37 -21.29 0.66 9.74
CA ILE A 37 -20.18 -0.30 9.89
C ILE A 37 -18.94 0.46 10.31
N GLN A 38 -18.42 0.21 11.52
CA GLN A 38 -17.17 0.78 12.00
C GLN A 38 -16.04 -0.24 11.86
N ILE A 39 -14.95 0.16 11.20
CA ILE A 39 -13.79 -0.68 10.89
C ILE A 39 -12.55 -0.08 11.56
N GLY A 40 -11.80 -0.89 12.31
CA GLY A 40 -10.47 -0.51 12.81
C GLY A 40 -9.43 -0.66 11.71
N VAL A 41 -8.47 0.27 11.64
CA VAL A 41 -7.36 0.22 10.68
C VAL A 41 -6.06 0.36 11.44
N GLU A 42 -5.22 -0.66 11.37
CA GLU A 42 -3.89 -0.65 11.94
C GLU A 42 -2.94 0.19 11.09
N VAL A 43 -2.13 1.03 11.72
CA VAL A 43 -1.25 1.98 11.04
C VAL A 43 0.18 1.83 11.55
N TYR A 44 1.14 1.67 10.65
CA TYR A 44 2.56 1.61 10.97
C TYR A 44 3.10 3.02 11.32
N ASP A 45 2.91 3.99 10.43
CA ASP A 45 3.35 5.37 10.61
C ASP A 45 2.29 6.33 10.06
N THR A 46 1.72 7.16 10.93
CA THR A 46 0.69 8.14 10.56
C THR A 46 1.21 9.33 9.75
N THR A 47 2.51 9.38 9.46
CA THR A 47 3.15 10.43 8.64
C THR A 47 3.69 9.91 7.31
N ASP A 48 3.55 8.63 7.04
CA ASP A 48 3.99 8.00 5.78
C ASP A 48 3.05 8.39 4.63
N ASP A 49 3.60 8.63 3.45
CA ASP A 49 2.84 8.95 2.24
C ASP A 49 1.84 7.82 1.89
N GLN A 50 2.23 6.56 2.13
CA GLN A 50 1.37 5.39 1.94
C GLN A 50 0.12 5.44 2.84
N PHE A 51 0.29 5.75 4.14
CA PHE A 51 -0.84 5.94 5.05
C PHE A 51 -1.76 7.07 4.58
N LEU A 52 -1.19 8.21 4.18
CA LEU A 52 -1.98 9.35 3.74
C LEU A 52 -2.80 9.01 2.49
N ALA A 53 -2.22 8.25 1.55
CA ALA A 53 -2.91 7.82 0.32
C ALA A 53 -4.10 6.89 0.63
N PHE A 54 -3.92 5.84 1.43
CA PHE A 54 -5.04 4.96 1.74
C PHE A 54 -6.06 5.59 2.69
N GLN A 55 -5.64 6.49 3.57
CA GLN A 55 -6.56 7.25 4.42
C GLN A 55 -7.49 8.11 3.56
N GLU A 56 -6.95 8.84 2.58
CA GLU A 56 -7.74 9.66 1.66
C GLU A 56 -8.77 8.82 0.91
N TYR A 57 -8.36 7.66 0.40
CA TYR A 57 -9.27 6.74 -0.26
C TYR A 57 -10.37 6.20 0.66
N LEU A 58 -10.02 5.75 1.86
CA LEU A 58 -11.00 5.26 2.83
C LEU A 58 -11.97 6.37 3.26
N GLU A 59 -11.51 7.61 3.44
CA GLU A 59 -12.37 8.76 3.72
C GLU A 59 -13.30 9.06 2.54
N TYR A 60 -12.83 8.99 1.29
CA TYR A 60 -13.66 9.10 0.09
C TYR A 60 -14.82 8.10 0.13
N LEU A 61 -14.59 6.85 0.49
CA LEU A 61 -15.65 5.84 0.56
C LEU A 61 -16.74 6.17 1.57
N THR A 62 -16.47 6.94 2.62
CA THR A 62 -17.47 7.32 3.63
C THR A 62 -18.55 8.27 3.09
N ASP A 63 -18.31 8.96 1.98
CA ASP A 63 -19.31 9.80 1.31
C ASP A 63 -20.39 8.95 0.59
N TYR A 64 -20.05 7.71 0.24
CA TYR A 64 -20.90 6.82 -0.56
C TYR A 64 -21.48 5.65 0.24
N PHE A 65 -20.80 5.21 1.28
CA PHE A 65 -21.19 4.07 2.12
C PHE A 65 -21.35 4.51 3.58
N ASN A 66 -22.29 3.90 4.28
CA ASN A 66 -22.46 4.13 5.72
C ASN A 66 -21.41 3.37 6.54
N ILE A 67 -20.16 3.73 6.32
CA ILE A 67 -18.98 3.16 6.98
C ILE A 67 -18.20 4.25 7.71
N THR A 68 -17.44 3.87 8.72
CA THR A 68 -16.52 4.76 9.43
C THR A 68 -15.25 4.00 9.78
N PHE A 69 -14.13 4.72 9.84
CA PHE A 69 -12.84 4.13 10.17
C PHE A 69 -12.30 4.66 11.51
N MET A 70 -11.69 3.77 12.27
CA MET A 70 -10.95 4.09 13.48
C MET A 70 -9.48 3.72 13.25
N TYR A 71 -8.63 4.72 13.04
CA TYR A 71 -7.19 4.51 12.82
C TYR A 71 -6.45 4.39 14.15
N SER A 72 -5.43 3.54 14.19
CA SER A 72 -4.50 3.53 15.32
C SER A 72 -3.58 4.75 15.28
N GLU A 73 -2.93 5.07 16.40
CA GLU A 73 -1.67 5.83 16.38
C GLU A 73 -0.61 4.97 15.67
N SER A 74 0.57 5.56 15.37
CA SER A 74 1.68 4.76 14.82
C SER A 74 2.05 3.62 15.77
N LEU A 75 1.82 2.38 15.33
CA LEU A 75 2.05 1.19 16.13
C LEU A 75 3.56 0.86 16.16
N ALA A 76 4.12 0.66 17.34
CA ALA A 76 5.55 0.43 17.51
C ALA A 76 5.88 -0.98 18.04
N SER A 77 4.87 -1.74 18.48
CA SER A 77 5.06 -3.06 19.07
C SER A 77 3.83 -3.94 18.95
N ALA A 78 4.02 -5.25 19.10
CA ALA A 78 2.93 -6.22 19.20
C ALA A 78 1.94 -5.92 20.34
N GLU A 79 2.39 -5.33 21.44
CA GLU A 79 1.52 -4.94 22.56
C GLU A 79 0.62 -3.76 22.17
N ASP A 80 1.14 -2.78 21.42
CA ASP A 80 0.35 -1.65 20.94
C ASP A 80 -0.74 -2.11 19.97
N GLU A 81 -0.41 -3.02 19.07
CA GLU A 81 -1.33 -3.62 18.10
C GLU A 81 -2.48 -4.36 18.80
N LEU A 82 -2.20 -5.27 19.75
CA LEU A 82 -3.24 -5.97 20.50
C LEU A 82 -4.11 -5.01 21.34
N ASN A 83 -3.52 -3.98 21.95
CA ASN A 83 -4.27 -2.94 22.67
C ASN A 83 -5.18 -2.11 21.74
N PHE A 84 -4.76 -1.89 20.51
CA PHE A 84 -5.60 -1.22 19.51
C PHE A 84 -6.80 -2.08 19.14
N ILE A 85 -6.62 -3.39 18.90
CA ILE A 85 -7.72 -4.35 18.62
C ILE A 85 -8.74 -4.34 19.77
N ASP A 86 -8.29 -4.41 21.04
CA ASP A 86 -9.15 -4.28 22.22
C ASP A 86 -9.93 -2.96 22.27
N SER A 87 -9.27 -1.86 21.85
CA SER A 87 -9.87 -0.54 21.78
C SER A 87 -10.95 -0.47 20.71
N CYS A 88 -10.72 -1.08 19.56
CA CYS A 88 -11.69 -1.22 18.46
C CYS A 88 -12.93 -1.99 18.93
N ALA A 89 -12.75 -3.14 19.58
CA ALA A 89 -13.85 -3.92 20.14
C ALA A 89 -14.69 -3.08 21.14
N SER A 90 -14.02 -2.34 22.01
CA SER A 90 -14.65 -1.47 23.00
C SER A 90 -15.39 -0.28 22.38
N ALA A 91 -14.93 0.20 21.23
CA ALA A 91 -15.55 1.29 20.44
C ALA A 91 -16.73 0.82 19.58
N GLY A 92 -16.89 -0.51 19.41
CA GLY A 92 -17.95 -1.09 18.60
C GLY A 92 -17.56 -1.34 17.14
N CYS A 93 -16.26 -1.38 16.83
CA CYS A 93 -15.82 -1.85 15.53
C CYS A 93 -16.27 -3.30 15.31
N VAL A 94 -16.64 -3.61 14.08
CA VAL A 94 -17.08 -4.95 13.68
C VAL A 94 -16.00 -5.70 12.89
N ALA A 95 -14.98 -4.99 12.44
CA ALA A 95 -13.88 -5.55 11.67
C ALA A 95 -12.57 -4.79 11.92
N ILE A 96 -11.45 -5.46 11.60
CA ILE A 96 -10.10 -4.91 11.58
C ILE A 96 -9.50 -5.08 10.17
N ILE A 97 -8.89 -4.04 9.65
CA ILE A 97 -7.92 -4.09 8.56
C ILE A 97 -6.53 -4.15 9.20
N GLY A 98 -5.94 -5.33 9.16
CA GLY A 98 -4.64 -5.63 9.77
C GLY A 98 -3.49 -5.21 8.87
N TYR A 99 -3.28 -3.90 8.73
CA TYR A 99 -2.19 -3.37 7.90
C TYR A 99 -0.83 -3.44 8.60
N TYR A 100 -0.81 -3.31 9.93
CA TYR A 100 0.38 -3.51 10.75
C TYR A 100 0.35 -4.91 11.37
N ASN A 101 1.21 -5.80 10.89
CA ASN A 101 1.13 -7.20 11.26
C ASN A 101 2.40 -7.67 12.03
N VAL A 102 2.68 -7.03 13.17
CA VAL A 102 3.82 -7.41 14.03
C VAL A 102 3.49 -8.57 14.96
N SER A 103 2.24 -8.64 15.42
CA SER A 103 1.77 -9.75 16.27
C SER A 103 1.44 -11.00 15.48
N GLY A 104 1.32 -10.92 14.16
CA GLY A 104 1.00 -12.04 13.28
C GLY A 104 -0.31 -12.72 13.67
N ALA A 105 -0.27 -14.03 13.79
CA ALA A 105 -1.43 -14.85 14.19
C ALA A 105 -2.10 -14.41 15.49
N SER A 106 -1.40 -13.69 16.38
CA SER A 106 -1.98 -13.24 17.65
C SER A 106 -2.96 -12.10 17.48
N ALA A 107 -2.73 -11.18 16.51
CA ALA A 107 -3.67 -10.12 16.16
C ALA A 107 -4.98 -10.70 15.62
N ILE A 108 -4.88 -11.65 14.67
CA ILE A 108 -6.04 -12.34 14.11
C ILE A 108 -6.83 -13.06 15.20
N GLN A 109 -6.13 -13.79 16.09
CA GLN A 109 -6.79 -14.52 17.18
C GLN A 109 -7.49 -13.56 18.13
N GLU A 110 -6.87 -12.42 18.49
CA GLU A 110 -7.48 -11.41 19.36
C GLU A 110 -8.75 -10.82 18.74
N ALA A 111 -8.72 -10.43 17.46
CA ALA A 111 -9.90 -9.94 16.76
C ALA A 111 -11.04 -10.98 16.74
N ILE A 112 -10.73 -12.25 16.46
CA ILE A 112 -11.68 -13.36 16.50
C ILE A 112 -12.26 -13.57 17.91
N ASP A 113 -11.44 -13.52 18.94
CA ASP A 113 -11.88 -13.70 20.34
C ASP A 113 -12.81 -12.56 20.79
N GLN A 114 -12.63 -11.35 20.24
CA GLN A 114 -13.51 -10.19 20.41
C GLN A 114 -14.75 -10.24 19.50
N GLY A 115 -14.84 -11.20 18.58
CA GLY A 115 -15.97 -11.38 17.66
C GLY A 115 -15.96 -10.41 16.47
N MET A 116 -14.81 -9.85 16.11
CA MET A 116 -14.63 -8.98 14.96
C MET A 116 -14.12 -9.77 13.76
N TYR A 117 -14.52 -9.33 12.56
CA TYR A 117 -13.91 -9.79 11.33
C TYR A 117 -12.47 -9.27 11.22
N TYR A 118 -11.59 -10.03 10.58
CA TYR A 118 -10.21 -9.64 10.34
C TYR A 118 -9.84 -9.85 8.88
N TRP A 119 -9.32 -8.80 8.26
CA TRP A 119 -8.69 -8.85 6.94
C TRP A 119 -7.20 -8.56 7.13
N GLY A 120 -6.33 -9.43 6.58
CA GLY A 120 -4.88 -9.30 6.70
C GLY A 120 -4.25 -8.70 5.45
N THR A 121 -3.11 -8.05 5.60
CA THR A 121 -2.28 -7.62 4.47
C THR A 121 -1.34 -8.73 4.05
N GLU A 122 -1.29 -9.02 2.73
CA GLU A 122 -0.35 -9.88 2.03
C GLU A 122 -0.10 -11.29 2.66
N GLU A 123 0.12 -11.38 3.96
CA GLU A 123 0.38 -12.62 4.67
C GLU A 123 -0.90 -13.41 4.93
N TYR A 124 -0.92 -14.67 4.45
CA TYR A 124 -2.05 -15.57 4.62
C TYR A 124 -1.79 -16.60 5.71
N TYR A 125 -2.71 -16.69 6.68
CA TYR A 125 -2.59 -17.56 7.83
C TYR A 125 -3.45 -18.81 7.69
N ASP A 126 -2.88 -19.89 7.19
CA ASP A 126 -3.57 -21.19 6.97
C ASP A 126 -4.35 -21.72 8.17
N GLN A 127 -3.91 -21.41 9.40
CA GLN A 127 -4.59 -21.83 10.61
C GLN A 127 -5.95 -21.18 10.85
N PHE A 128 -6.25 -20.06 10.18
CA PHE A 128 -7.52 -19.34 10.29
C PHE A 128 -8.39 -19.44 9.05
N LYS A 129 -7.95 -20.09 7.98
CA LYS A 129 -8.64 -20.12 6.69
C LYS A 129 -10.08 -20.63 6.75
N ASP A 130 -10.38 -21.55 7.69
CA ASP A 130 -11.73 -22.10 7.93
C ASP A 130 -12.57 -21.24 8.89
N ASN A 131 -12.03 -20.14 9.42
CA ASN A 131 -12.73 -19.32 10.40
C ASN A 131 -13.57 -18.25 9.69
N ASP A 132 -14.85 -18.16 10.03
CA ASP A 132 -15.78 -17.21 9.40
C ASP A 132 -15.42 -15.74 9.65
N LEU A 133 -14.69 -15.45 10.73
CA LEU A 133 -14.24 -14.09 11.07
C LEU A 133 -12.90 -13.71 10.41
N TYR A 134 -12.15 -14.64 9.83
CA TYR A 134 -11.01 -14.33 8.99
C TYR A 134 -11.47 -14.24 7.54
N VAL A 135 -11.64 -13.04 7.01
CA VAL A 135 -12.29 -12.83 5.71
C VAL A 135 -11.37 -12.94 4.51
N GLY A 136 -10.06 -12.78 4.71
CA GLY A 136 -9.10 -12.98 3.63
C GLY A 136 -7.90 -12.04 3.67
N THR A 137 -7.23 -11.94 2.53
CA THR A 137 -6.08 -11.09 2.29
C THR A 137 -5.96 -10.79 0.79
N TYR A 138 -4.95 -10.03 0.42
CA TYR A 138 -4.52 -9.90 -0.97
C TYR A 138 -3.15 -10.56 -1.19
N THR A 139 -2.75 -10.69 -2.44
CA THR A 139 -1.43 -11.20 -2.81
C THR A 139 -0.98 -10.59 -4.15
N PHE A 140 0.32 -10.41 -4.31
CA PHE A 140 0.93 -10.00 -5.58
C PHE A 140 1.46 -11.17 -6.41
N ILE A 141 1.24 -12.41 -5.97
CA ILE A 141 1.75 -13.62 -6.62
C ILE A 141 0.64 -14.58 -6.99
N GLU A 142 0.77 -15.22 -8.15
CA GLU A 142 -0.11 -16.28 -8.60
C GLU A 142 0.05 -17.55 -7.73
N ASP A 143 -1.02 -18.31 -7.59
CA ASP A 143 -0.98 -19.58 -6.89
C ASP A 143 0.05 -20.54 -7.51
N GLY A 144 0.94 -21.04 -6.67
CA GLY A 144 2.00 -21.96 -7.06
C GLY A 144 3.28 -21.31 -7.58
N ALA A 145 3.36 -19.96 -7.58
CA ALA A 145 4.64 -19.27 -7.79
C ALA A 145 5.61 -19.61 -6.65
N THR A 146 6.90 -19.60 -6.96
CA THR A 146 7.98 -19.87 -5.98
C THR A 146 8.56 -18.60 -5.39
N GLU A 147 8.42 -17.50 -6.10
CA GLU A 147 8.85 -16.16 -5.73
C GLU A 147 7.64 -15.41 -5.13
N ASN A 148 7.86 -14.69 -4.05
CA ASN A 148 6.83 -13.86 -3.44
C ASN A 148 6.83 -12.41 -4.00
N GLY A 149 5.86 -11.60 -3.60
CA GLY A 149 5.70 -10.23 -4.08
C GLY A 149 6.90 -9.34 -3.76
N ASP A 150 7.54 -9.51 -2.60
CA ASP A 150 8.73 -8.76 -2.21
C ASP A 150 9.96 -9.13 -3.05
N TYR A 151 10.13 -10.42 -3.36
CA TYR A 151 11.18 -10.85 -4.29
C TYR A 151 10.99 -10.21 -5.68
N LEU A 152 9.76 -10.22 -6.21
CA LEU A 152 9.48 -9.59 -7.50
C LEU A 152 9.71 -8.07 -7.46
N ALA A 153 9.33 -7.39 -6.36
CA ALA A 153 9.63 -5.98 -6.20
C ALA A 153 11.13 -5.71 -6.23
N GLY A 154 11.92 -6.48 -5.48
CA GLY A 154 13.39 -6.39 -5.52
C GLY A 154 13.95 -6.59 -6.92
N TYR A 155 13.45 -7.58 -7.66
CA TYR A 155 13.85 -7.84 -9.04
C TYR A 155 13.61 -6.61 -9.94
N GLU A 156 12.43 -6.01 -9.85
CA GLU A 156 12.06 -4.82 -10.63
C GLU A 156 12.95 -3.61 -10.30
N LEU A 157 13.36 -3.44 -9.04
CA LEU A 157 14.29 -2.36 -8.67
C LEU A 157 15.62 -2.43 -9.43
N ALA A 158 16.16 -3.63 -9.61
CA ALA A 158 17.43 -3.82 -10.31
C ALA A 158 17.28 -3.74 -11.83
N TYR A 159 16.29 -4.46 -12.35
CA TYR A 159 16.11 -4.62 -13.79
C TYR A 159 15.73 -3.29 -14.46
N SER A 160 14.84 -2.52 -13.84
CA SER A 160 14.45 -1.19 -14.34
C SER A 160 15.62 -0.20 -14.40
N LEU A 161 16.55 -0.22 -13.44
CA LEU A 161 17.76 0.60 -13.50
C LEU A 161 18.66 0.21 -14.67
N ALA A 162 18.82 -1.08 -14.92
CA ALA A 162 19.59 -1.57 -16.06
C ALA A 162 18.98 -1.12 -17.40
N GLU A 163 17.66 -1.18 -17.55
CA GLU A 163 16.95 -0.65 -18.72
C GLU A 163 17.11 0.85 -18.91
N GLN A 164 17.27 1.60 -17.81
CA GLN A 164 17.58 3.04 -17.83
C GLN A 164 19.04 3.37 -18.08
N GLY A 165 19.89 2.34 -18.29
CA GLY A 165 21.31 2.47 -18.64
C GLY A 165 22.23 2.74 -17.46
N VAL A 166 21.82 2.45 -16.24
CA VAL A 166 22.69 2.47 -15.05
C VAL A 166 23.78 1.43 -15.19
N THR A 167 24.99 1.83 -14.84
CA THR A 167 26.20 0.98 -14.94
C THR A 167 26.78 0.58 -13.61
N HIS A 168 26.58 1.37 -12.55
CA HIS A 168 27.08 1.06 -11.22
C HIS A 168 26.07 1.48 -10.15
N VAL A 169 25.42 0.49 -9.52
CA VAL A 169 24.33 0.71 -8.57
C VAL A 169 24.77 0.44 -7.13
N PHE A 170 24.28 1.22 -6.18
CA PHE A 170 24.25 0.82 -4.78
C PHE A 170 22.83 0.46 -4.35
N TYR A 171 22.71 -0.37 -3.32
CA TYR A 171 21.44 -0.88 -2.80
C TYR A 171 21.22 -0.50 -1.34
N CYS A 172 20.08 0.12 -1.05
CA CYS A 172 19.62 0.38 0.32
C CYS A 172 18.72 -0.78 0.74
N ASN A 173 19.21 -1.69 1.59
CA ASN A 173 18.56 -2.96 1.86
C ASN A 173 17.58 -2.94 3.04
N GLY A 174 17.43 -1.81 3.75
CA GLY A 174 16.53 -1.71 4.89
C GLY A 174 16.91 -2.69 6.01
N GLY A 175 15.98 -3.58 6.35
CA GLY A 175 16.11 -4.50 7.47
C GLY A 175 16.63 -5.90 7.17
N ALA A 176 17.16 -6.18 5.97
CA ALA A 176 17.62 -7.52 5.59
C ALA A 176 18.66 -8.09 6.57
N SER A 177 19.66 -7.28 6.95
CA SER A 177 20.68 -7.67 7.92
C SER A 177 20.17 -7.89 9.35
N MET A 178 18.95 -7.41 9.65
CA MET A 178 18.27 -7.64 10.92
C MET A 178 17.39 -8.90 10.90
N GLY A 179 17.31 -9.59 9.75
CA GLY A 179 16.53 -10.80 9.59
C GLY A 179 15.05 -10.55 9.35
N ILE A 180 14.69 -9.41 8.78
CA ILE A 180 13.29 -9.11 8.39
C ILE A 180 13.05 -9.73 7.02
N ASP A 181 12.19 -10.75 6.96
CA ASP A 181 11.95 -11.60 5.79
C ASP A 181 11.61 -10.79 4.53
N MET A 182 10.71 -9.82 4.61
CA MET A 182 10.37 -8.91 3.51
C MET A 182 11.61 -8.28 2.84
N PHE A 183 12.56 -7.77 3.63
CA PHE A 183 13.77 -7.16 3.08
C PHE A 183 14.79 -8.18 2.59
N ILE A 184 14.80 -9.39 3.16
CA ILE A 184 15.61 -10.51 2.65
C ILE A 184 15.11 -10.90 1.27
N ASP A 185 13.81 -11.06 1.09
CA ASP A 185 13.19 -11.40 -0.18
C ASP A 185 13.42 -10.31 -1.24
N ARG A 186 13.28 -9.03 -0.87
CA ARG A 186 13.62 -7.90 -1.75
C ARG A 186 15.09 -7.89 -2.16
N GLN A 187 16.00 -8.23 -1.24
CA GLN A 187 17.43 -8.35 -1.56
C GLN A 187 17.71 -9.51 -2.49
N ASP A 188 17.13 -10.69 -2.25
CA ASP A 188 17.30 -11.86 -3.12
C ASP A 188 16.74 -11.58 -4.53
N GLY A 189 15.59 -10.90 -4.61
CA GLY A 189 15.01 -10.43 -5.85
C GLY A 189 15.93 -9.43 -6.58
N PHE A 190 16.47 -8.44 -5.87
CA PHE A 190 17.41 -7.47 -6.43
C PHE A 190 18.63 -8.14 -7.05
N LEU A 191 19.24 -9.10 -6.34
CA LEU A 191 20.37 -9.87 -6.86
C LEU A 191 20.02 -10.68 -8.12
N ALA A 192 18.82 -11.26 -8.14
CA ALA A 192 18.32 -11.97 -9.31
C ALA A 192 18.08 -11.01 -10.49
N GLY A 193 17.54 -9.81 -10.24
CA GLY A 193 17.36 -8.76 -11.25
C GLY A 193 18.67 -8.29 -11.86
N ILE A 194 19.72 -8.07 -11.04
CA ILE A 194 21.08 -7.78 -11.52
C ILE A 194 21.60 -8.92 -12.43
N ALA A 195 21.46 -10.17 -11.98
CA ALA A 195 21.93 -11.31 -12.75
C ALA A 195 21.18 -11.46 -14.08
N ALA A 196 19.87 -11.24 -14.08
CA ALA A 196 19.03 -11.29 -15.29
C ALA A 196 19.41 -10.15 -16.27
N ALA A 197 19.57 -8.92 -15.79
CA ALA A 197 19.98 -7.78 -16.60
C ALA A 197 21.32 -8.04 -17.28
N GLN A 198 22.31 -8.55 -16.53
CA GLN A 198 23.61 -8.92 -17.09
C GLN A 198 23.52 -10.04 -18.13
N ALA A 199 22.63 -11.03 -17.93
CA ALA A 199 22.39 -12.10 -18.89
C ALA A 199 21.75 -11.59 -20.19
N ASP A 200 20.92 -10.55 -20.10
CA ASP A 200 20.30 -9.87 -21.26
C ASP A 200 21.24 -8.85 -21.92
N GLY A 201 22.44 -8.65 -21.36
CA GLY A 201 23.52 -7.87 -21.98
C GLY A 201 23.61 -6.41 -21.51
N TYR A 202 22.91 -6.05 -20.43
CA TYR A 202 23.10 -4.77 -19.78
C TYR A 202 24.44 -4.73 -19.03
N ASP A 203 25.09 -3.57 -19.05
CA ASP A 203 26.39 -3.33 -18.39
C ASP A 203 26.16 -2.73 -17.01
N ILE A 204 25.56 -3.52 -16.10
CA ILE A 204 25.28 -3.11 -14.72
C ILE A 204 26.17 -3.88 -13.74
N GLU A 205 26.86 -3.15 -12.86
CA GLU A 205 27.75 -3.69 -11.83
C GLU A 205 27.17 -3.47 -10.43
N TYR A 206 27.31 -4.48 -9.57
CA TYR A 206 26.98 -4.46 -8.16
C TYR A 206 27.89 -5.43 -7.39
N ASP A 207 28.47 -4.98 -6.29
CA ASP A 207 29.31 -5.75 -5.37
C ASP A 207 28.60 -5.88 -4.01
N GLU A 208 28.10 -7.08 -3.69
CA GLU A 208 27.33 -7.36 -2.46
C GLU A 208 28.06 -6.94 -1.18
N ASP A 209 29.42 -7.02 -1.15
CA ASP A 209 30.21 -6.68 0.02
C ASP A 209 30.40 -5.15 0.17
N ASN A 210 30.36 -4.40 -0.94
CA ASN A 210 30.77 -3.00 -0.95
C ASN A 210 29.64 -2.04 -1.36
N ASP A 211 28.63 -2.46 -2.12
CA ASP A 211 27.64 -1.57 -2.72
C ASP A 211 26.29 -1.56 -1.97
N VAL A 212 26.24 -2.18 -0.80
CA VAL A 212 25.06 -2.15 0.07
C VAL A 212 25.14 -1.04 1.11
N ILE A 213 23.97 -0.47 1.44
CA ILE A 213 23.73 0.36 2.63
C ILE A 213 22.74 -0.38 3.52
N GLU A 214 23.19 -0.70 4.73
CA GLU A 214 22.43 -1.42 5.72
C GLU A 214 21.60 -0.47 6.61
N GLY A 215 20.42 -0.94 7.02
CA GLY A 215 19.59 -0.28 8.03
C GLY A 215 18.72 0.86 7.48
N TRP A 216 18.33 1.73 8.39
CA TRP A 216 17.22 2.67 8.18
C TRP A 216 17.68 4.13 8.03
N PRO A 217 17.00 4.93 7.19
CA PRO A 217 17.17 6.39 7.17
C PRO A 217 17.03 7.01 8.57
N GLY A 218 17.75 8.12 8.78
CA GLY A 218 17.75 8.84 10.06
C GLY A 218 18.71 8.29 11.11
N THR A 219 19.35 7.14 10.87
CA THR A 219 20.47 6.68 11.71
C THR A 219 21.79 7.29 11.25
N ASP A 220 22.75 7.48 12.19
CA ASP A 220 24.08 8.04 11.87
C ASP A 220 24.84 7.12 10.88
N ASP A 221 24.72 5.80 11.04
CA ASP A 221 25.39 4.81 10.18
C ASP A 221 24.85 4.84 8.76
N PHE A 222 23.53 4.86 8.57
CA PHE A 222 22.90 4.99 7.25
C PHE A 222 23.31 6.30 6.56
N THR A 223 23.24 7.42 7.29
CA THR A 223 23.60 8.74 6.77
C THR A 223 25.06 8.80 6.31
N ALA A 224 25.98 8.23 7.10
CA ALA A 224 27.41 8.17 6.74
C ALA A 224 27.67 7.27 5.53
N ALA A 225 27.00 6.11 5.46
CA ALA A 225 27.11 5.18 4.34
C ALA A 225 26.54 5.82 3.05
N LEU A 226 25.36 6.43 3.11
CA LEU A 226 24.74 7.14 1.98
C LEU A 226 25.66 8.26 1.47
N SER A 227 26.18 9.10 2.37
CA SER A 227 27.15 10.15 2.00
C SER A 227 28.37 9.59 1.29
N THR A 228 28.85 8.42 1.71
CA THR A 228 30.00 7.74 1.07
C THR A 228 29.65 7.29 -0.35
N LYS A 229 28.46 6.72 -0.57
CA LYS A 229 27.98 6.28 -1.88
C LYS A 229 27.78 7.47 -2.82
N LEU A 230 27.11 8.54 -2.35
CA LEU A 230 26.86 9.75 -3.14
C LEU A 230 28.16 10.50 -3.52
N ASN A 231 29.28 10.25 -2.85
CA ASN A 231 30.60 10.76 -3.23
C ASN A 231 31.43 9.76 -4.06
N GLY A 232 30.89 8.57 -4.37
CA GLY A 232 31.53 7.54 -5.19
C GLY A 232 31.17 7.65 -6.67
N ASP A 233 31.54 6.63 -7.43
CA ASP A 233 31.32 6.55 -8.88
C ASP A 233 30.03 5.75 -9.19
N TYR A 234 28.94 6.04 -8.46
CA TYR A 234 27.63 5.39 -8.67
C TYR A 234 26.74 6.27 -9.53
N ASP A 235 26.07 5.67 -10.51
CA ASP A 235 25.06 6.30 -11.36
C ASP A 235 23.63 5.74 -11.10
N GLY A 236 23.50 4.78 -10.15
CA GLY A 236 22.25 4.22 -9.72
C GLY A 236 22.12 3.98 -8.23
N ALA A 237 20.91 4.08 -7.71
CA ALA A 237 20.51 3.72 -6.36
C ALA A 237 19.22 2.89 -6.42
N ALA A 238 19.25 1.67 -5.89
CA ALA A 238 18.06 0.89 -5.67
C ALA A 238 17.68 0.94 -4.18
N VAL A 239 16.42 1.26 -3.89
CA VAL A 239 15.95 1.48 -2.52
C VAL A 239 14.78 0.55 -2.24
N SER A 240 14.97 -0.41 -1.34
CA SER A 240 13.98 -1.45 -1.00
C SER A 240 12.83 -0.96 -0.11
N PHE A 241 12.72 0.34 0.09
CA PHE A 241 11.69 1.04 0.84
C PHE A 241 11.44 2.41 0.21
N ASN A 242 10.55 3.24 0.78
CA ASN A 242 10.26 4.59 0.29
C ASN A 242 11.54 5.46 0.25
N ALA A 243 11.92 5.92 -0.94
CA ALA A 243 13.16 6.66 -1.18
C ALA A 243 13.11 8.14 -0.80
N SER A 244 11.98 8.67 -0.33
CA SER A 244 11.82 10.11 0.00
C SER A 244 12.96 10.64 0.89
N SER A 245 13.44 9.81 1.80
CA SER A 245 14.53 10.15 2.74
C SER A 245 15.89 10.36 2.09
N ILE A 246 16.12 9.87 0.86
CA ILE A 246 17.41 10.07 0.16
C ILE A 246 17.35 11.21 -0.86
N PHE A 247 16.18 11.75 -1.18
CA PHE A 247 16.04 12.81 -2.18
C PHE A 247 16.82 14.08 -1.83
N GLN A 248 16.66 14.60 -0.61
CA GLN A 248 17.41 15.77 -0.18
C GLN A 248 18.93 15.54 -0.16
N PRO A 249 19.47 14.43 0.38
CA PRO A 249 20.87 14.08 0.24
C PRO A 249 21.39 14.03 -1.20
N VAL A 250 20.62 13.53 -2.16
CA VAL A 250 20.98 13.52 -3.58
C VAL A 250 21.05 14.93 -4.14
N SER A 251 20.05 15.78 -3.83
CA SER A 251 20.03 17.19 -4.22
C SER A 251 21.19 17.97 -3.61
N ASP A 252 21.50 17.77 -2.33
CA ASP A 252 22.61 18.43 -1.64
C ASP A 252 23.97 18.04 -2.22
N ALA A 253 24.08 16.81 -2.75
CA ALA A 253 25.26 16.34 -3.46
C ALA A 253 25.34 16.84 -4.91
N GLY A 254 24.26 17.43 -5.44
CA GLY A 254 24.16 17.92 -6.83
C GLY A 254 24.15 16.80 -7.86
N LEU A 255 23.54 15.66 -7.53
CA LEU A 255 23.52 14.44 -8.35
C LEU A 255 22.19 14.22 -9.10
N GLU A 256 21.24 15.13 -9.01
CA GLU A 256 19.90 14.97 -9.61
C GLU A 256 19.93 14.66 -11.11
N ASP A 257 20.89 15.20 -11.86
CA ASP A 257 21.08 14.95 -13.30
C ASP A 257 21.93 13.71 -13.62
N SER A 258 22.52 13.06 -12.62
CA SER A 258 23.55 12.04 -12.84
C SER A 258 23.30 10.70 -12.16
N ILE A 259 22.38 10.63 -11.21
CA ILE A 259 21.97 9.39 -10.56
C ILE A 259 20.55 9.02 -10.95
N LYS A 260 20.30 7.72 -11.08
CA LYS A 260 18.97 7.15 -11.27
C LYS A 260 18.55 6.39 -10.03
N ILE A 261 17.33 6.60 -9.55
CA ILE A 261 16.78 5.95 -8.37
C ILE A 261 15.63 5.04 -8.80
N SER A 262 15.69 3.76 -8.42
CA SER A 262 14.52 2.88 -8.40
C SER A 262 14.12 2.62 -6.95
N THR A 263 12.82 2.59 -6.67
CA THR A 263 12.32 2.53 -5.30
C THR A 263 10.99 1.80 -5.22
N ILE A 264 10.72 1.16 -4.08
CA ILE A 264 9.35 0.92 -3.65
C ILE A 264 8.85 2.24 -3.11
N GLY A 265 7.73 2.75 -3.63
CA GLY A 265 7.31 4.11 -3.31
C GLY A 265 5.93 4.45 -3.84
N GLU A 266 5.61 5.73 -3.81
CA GLU A 266 4.28 6.26 -4.01
C GLU A 266 4.18 7.16 -5.25
N VAL A 267 2.95 7.36 -5.72
CA VAL A 267 2.61 8.42 -6.67
C VAL A 267 2.09 9.61 -5.85
N SER A 268 2.99 10.52 -5.48
CA SER A 268 2.72 11.64 -4.57
C SER A 268 3.52 12.89 -4.93
N ASP A 269 3.17 14.03 -4.31
CA ASP A 269 3.91 15.29 -4.39
C ASP A 269 5.39 15.14 -4.05
N THR A 270 5.71 14.27 -3.09
CA THR A 270 7.08 14.01 -2.63
C THR A 270 7.98 13.49 -3.76
N TYR A 271 7.42 12.72 -4.68
CA TYR A 271 8.12 12.10 -5.79
C TYR A 271 8.10 12.92 -7.09
N TYR A 272 7.09 13.79 -7.25
CA TYR A 272 6.76 14.42 -8.52
C TYR A 272 7.96 15.10 -9.18
N ASP A 273 8.63 16.03 -8.49
CA ASP A 273 9.75 16.79 -9.06
C ASP A 273 10.94 15.88 -9.43
N PHE A 274 11.19 14.83 -8.66
CA PHE A 274 12.29 13.86 -8.91
C PHE A 274 11.99 12.93 -10.09
N VAL A 275 10.73 12.60 -10.32
CA VAL A 275 10.32 11.90 -11.55
C VAL A 275 10.43 12.82 -12.76
N GLN A 276 9.98 14.09 -12.66
CA GLN A 276 10.09 15.06 -13.77
C GLN A 276 11.54 15.36 -14.16
N SER A 277 12.46 15.41 -13.20
CA SER A 277 13.90 15.54 -13.49
C SER A 277 14.49 14.26 -14.06
N GLY A 278 13.82 13.13 -13.95
CA GLY A 278 14.31 11.81 -14.31
C GLY A 278 15.36 11.27 -13.32
N THR A 279 15.45 11.84 -12.12
CA THR A 279 16.24 11.30 -11.00
C THR A 279 15.59 10.01 -10.49
N VAL A 280 14.28 10.01 -10.22
CA VAL A 280 13.52 8.78 -10.00
C VAL A 280 13.20 8.17 -11.35
N ALA A 281 13.80 7.02 -11.61
CA ALA A 281 13.74 6.31 -12.88
C ALA A 281 12.71 5.18 -12.88
N ALA A 282 12.41 4.64 -11.71
CA ALA A 282 11.36 3.63 -11.52
C ALA A 282 10.74 3.70 -10.13
N VAL A 283 9.42 3.55 -10.08
CA VAL A 283 8.64 3.39 -8.85
C VAL A 283 7.91 2.07 -8.92
N VAL A 284 8.17 1.19 -7.95
CA VAL A 284 7.38 -0.02 -7.73
C VAL A 284 6.29 0.35 -6.74
N TYR A 285 5.06 0.43 -7.22
CA TYR A 285 3.92 1.02 -6.54
C TYR A 285 2.83 -0.02 -6.27
N ASP A 286 2.37 -0.10 -5.03
CA ASP A 286 1.39 -1.09 -4.60
C ASP A 286 -0.07 -0.66 -4.86
N CYS A 287 -0.32 0.56 -5.25
CA CYS A 287 -1.62 1.17 -5.46
C CYS A 287 -2.58 0.96 -4.28
N GLU A 288 -2.45 1.79 -3.27
CA GLU A 288 -3.10 1.65 -1.97
C GLU A 288 -4.62 1.55 -2.05
N GLU A 289 -5.24 2.29 -2.95
CA GLU A 289 -6.68 2.23 -3.14
C GLU A 289 -7.17 0.86 -3.64
N VAL A 290 -6.39 0.18 -4.50
CA VAL A 290 -6.73 -1.17 -4.98
C VAL A 290 -6.68 -2.17 -3.81
N VAL A 291 -5.64 -2.07 -2.98
CA VAL A 291 -5.45 -2.92 -1.80
C VAL A 291 -6.57 -2.71 -0.77
N PHE A 292 -6.84 -1.44 -0.41
CA PHE A 292 -7.81 -1.13 0.64
C PHE A 292 -9.27 -1.24 0.17
N ALA A 293 -9.56 -1.01 -1.11
CA ALA A 293 -10.86 -1.33 -1.69
C ALA A 293 -11.19 -2.82 -1.54
N ASN A 294 -10.21 -3.69 -1.82
CA ASN A 294 -10.33 -5.13 -1.61
C ASN A 294 -10.66 -5.47 -0.15
N ALA A 295 -9.97 -4.86 0.82
CA ALA A 295 -10.27 -5.04 2.23
C ALA A 295 -11.73 -4.66 2.56
N VAL A 296 -12.17 -3.48 2.10
CA VAL A 296 -13.53 -2.98 2.35
C VAL A 296 -14.58 -3.89 1.71
N VAL A 297 -14.36 -4.35 0.47
CA VAL A 297 -15.29 -5.28 -0.23
C VAL A 297 -15.43 -6.58 0.54
N GLN A 298 -14.34 -7.23 0.94
CA GLN A 298 -14.40 -8.48 1.66
C GLN A 298 -15.07 -8.32 3.03
N ILE A 299 -14.75 -7.25 3.77
CA ILE A 299 -15.37 -6.96 5.06
C ILE A 299 -16.86 -6.67 4.89
N LEU A 300 -17.28 -5.83 3.95
CA LEU A 300 -18.67 -5.47 3.75
C LEU A 300 -19.51 -6.68 3.31
N ASN A 301 -19.02 -7.51 2.38
CA ASN A 301 -19.70 -8.76 2.02
C ASN A 301 -19.89 -9.68 3.24
N ALA A 302 -18.86 -9.86 4.08
CA ALA A 302 -18.95 -10.70 5.26
C ALA A 302 -19.95 -10.14 6.29
N VAL A 303 -19.85 -8.84 6.62
CA VAL A 303 -20.72 -8.18 7.63
C VAL A 303 -22.17 -8.12 7.20
N THR A 304 -22.47 -8.00 5.91
CA THR A 304 -23.84 -7.99 5.37
C THR A 304 -24.40 -9.39 5.14
N GLY A 305 -23.67 -10.45 5.53
CA GLY A 305 -24.18 -11.84 5.51
C GLY A 305 -23.86 -12.59 4.22
N HIS A 306 -22.97 -12.07 3.40
CA HIS A 306 -22.53 -12.67 2.14
C HIS A 306 -21.10 -13.21 2.24
N LEU A 307 -20.79 -13.92 3.34
CA LEU A 307 -19.47 -14.48 3.60
C LEU A 307 -18.96 -15.38 2.46
N ASP A 308 -19.86 -16.06 1.76
CA ASP A 308 -19.49 -16.92 0.62
C ASP A 308 -18.78 -16.14 -0.51
N ALA A 309 -19.06 -14.84 -0.64
CA ALA A 309 -18.37 -13.98 -1.62
C ALA A 309 -16.94 -13.60 -1.23
N THR A 310 -16.49 -13.98 -0.03
CA THR A 310 -15.11 -13.81 0.46
C THR A 310 -14.34 -15.14 0.50
N ARG A 311 -14.95 -16.22 -0.03
CA ARG A 311 -14.39 -17.57 0.03
C ARG A 311 -13.98 -18.05 -1.35
N ASP A 312 -12.83 -18.74 -1.41
CA ASP A 312 -12.37 -19.42 -2.61
C ASP A 312 -13.22 -20.67 -2.93
N GLU A 313 -12.87 -21.40 -3.99
CA GLU A 313 -13.58 -22.59 -4.44
C GLU A 313 -13.58 -23.75 -3.42
N ASP A 314 -12.62 -23.77 -2.52
CA ASP A 314 -12.52 -24.75 -1.42
C ASP A 314 -13.28 -24.30 -0.16
N GLY A 315 -13.85 -23.11 -0.16
CA GLY A 315 -14.59 -22.50 0.95
C GLY A 315 -13.70 -21.87 2.02
N TYR A 316 -12.44 -21.62 1.72
CA TYR A 316 -11.48 -20.96 2.62
C TYR A 316 -11.52 -19.44 2.46
N ALA A 317 -10.99 -18.73 3.46
CA ALA A 317 -10.75 -17.28 3.37
C ALA A 317 -9.92 -16.95 2.12
N GLY A 318 -10.45 -16.06 1.28
CA GLY A 318 -9.91 -15.84 -0.04
C GLY A 318 -8.64 -15.00 -0.05
N LYS A 319 -7.76 -15.29 -1.01
CA LYS A 319 -6.64 -14.43 -1.38
C LYS A 319 -6.96 -13.78 -2.72
N ILE A 320 -7.07 -12.47 -2.75
CA ILE A 320 -7.32 -11.76 -4.01
C ILE A 320 -5.99 -11.33 -4.61
N LEU A 321 -5.72 -11.81 -5.82
CA LEU A 321 -4.55 -11.41 -6.58
C LEU A 321 -4.72 -9.98 -7.09
N VAL A 322 -3.75 -9.12 -6.79
CA VAL A 322 -3.66 -7.73 -7.26
C VAL A 322 -2.34 -7.51 -8.00
N ASN A 323 -2.30 -6.56 -8.91
CA ASN A 323 -1.07 -6.21 -9.61
C ASN A 323 -0.28 -5.16 -8.84
N ARG A 324 1.03 -5.35 -8.77
CA ARG A 324 1.99 -4.31 -8.40
C ARG A 324 2.38 -3.53 -9.66
N TRP A 325 2.40 -2.22 -9.59
CA TRP A 325 2.66 -1.39 -10.76
C TRP A 325 4.11 -0.95 -10.78
N THR A 326 4.85 -1.31 -11.83
CA THR A 326 6.21 -0.80 -12.07
C THR A 326 6.14 0.36 -13.05
N ILE A 327 6.32 1.58 -12.54
CA ILE A 327 6.26 2.83 -13.31
C ILE A 327 7.67 3.25 -13.65
N THR A 328 8.03 3.22 -14.95
CA THR A 328 9.41 3.46 -15.44
C THR A 328 9.57 4.71 -16.29
N ASP A 329 8.51 5.49 -16.46
CA ASP A 329 8.54 6.72 -17.25
C ASP A 329 7.63 7.81 -16.65
N ALA A 330 8.00 9.06 -16.94
CA ALA A 330 7.30 10.22 -16.41
C ALA A 330 5.88 10.41 -17.00
N ASP A 331 5.60 9.92 -18.19
CA ASP A 331 4.28 10.09 -18.81
C ASP A 331 3.25 9.20 -18.08
N THR A 332 3.61 7.94 -17.79
CA THR A 332 2.81 7.03 -16.98
C THR A 332 2.60 7.58 -15.56
N TYR A 333 3.69 8.02 -14.91
CA TYR A 333 3.60 8.62 -13.58
C TYR A 333 2.66 9.83 -13.55
N ASN A 334 2.81 10.75 -14.53
CA ASN A 334 2.00 11.96 -14.62
C ASN A 334 0.51 11.66 -14.85
N ALA A 335 0.19 10.63 -15.63
CA ALA A 335 -1.19 10.25 -15.86
C ALA A 335 -1.87 9.81 -14.57
N ILE A 336 -1.20 8.94 -13.79
CA ILE A 336 -1.69 8.45 -12.50
C ILE A 336 -1.76 9.60 -11.48
N TYR A 337 -0.69 10.39 -11.36
CA TYR A 337 -0.63 11.53 -10.46
C TYR A 337 -1.74 12.56 -10.72
N ALA A 338 -1.93 12.98 -11.98
CA ALA A 338 -2.97 13.93 -12.33
C ALA A 338 -4.38 13.39 -12.07
N TYR A 339 -4.59 12.09 -12.24
CA TYR A 339 -5.87 11.45 -11.97
C TYR A 339 -6.24 11.53 -10.48
N HIS A 340 -5.25 11.29 -9.59
CA HIS A 340 -5.44 11.45 -8.16
C HIS A 340 -5.61 12.93 -7.75
N GLU A 341 -4.81 13.84 -8.32
CA GLU A 341 -4.92 15.28 -8.04
C GLU A 341 -6.29 15.87 -8.42
N ASP A 342 -6.96 15.29 -9.41
CA ASP A 342 -8.34 15.63 -9.78
C ASP A 342 -9.38 15.00 -8.81
N GLY A 343 -8.94 14.27 -7.78
CA GLY A 343 -9.78 13.63 -6.76
C GLY A 343 -10.47 12.35 -7.26
N ASN A 344 -9.90 11.68 -8.25
CA ASN A 344 -10.38 10.42 -8.76
C ASN A 344 -9.59 9.25 -8.17
N PHE A 345 -10.23 8.08 -8.15
CA PHE A 345 -9.63 6.83 -7.70
C PHE A 345 -9.87 5.72 -8.73
N PHE A 346 -8.90 4.83 -8.92
CA PHE A 346 -8.98 3.72 -9.88
C PHE A 346 -9.99 2.64 -9.46
N VAL A 347 -10.38 2.65 -8.19
CA VAL A 347 -11.53 1.89 -7.68
C VAL A 347 -12.56 2.89 -7.17
N SER A 348 -13.47 3.30 -8.05
CA SER A 348 -14.55 4.22 -7.66
C SER A 348 -15.54 3.55 -6.68
N ALA A 349 -16.38 4.35 -6.04
CA ALA A 349 -17.44 3.83 -5.18
C ALA A 349 -18.42 2.94 -5.95
N ASP A 350 -18.67 3.23 -7.24
CA ASP A 350 -19.53 2.39 -8.09
C ASP A 350 -18.84 1.07 -8.46
N ASP A 351 -17.52 1.05 -8.70
CA ASP A 351 -16.76 -0.19 -8.90
C ASP A 351 -16.79 -1.06 -7.65
N LEU A 352 -16.56 -0.44 -6.48
CA LEU A 352 -16.65 -1.14 -5.20
C LEU A 352 -18.05 -1.72 -4.98
N ALA A 353 -19.11 -0.96 -5.27
CA ALA A 353 -20.50 -1.45 -5.21
C ALA A 353 -20.76 -2.61 -6.18
N GLY A 354 -20.11 -2.61 -7.34
CA GLY A 354 -20.10 -3.71 -8.31
C GLY A 354 -19.57 -5.03 -7.74
N CYS A 355 -18.72 -4.95 -6.70
CA CYS A 355 -18.14 -6.08 -5.98
C CYS A 355 -18.93 -6.51 -4.73
N LEU A 356 -20.04 -5.83 -4.39
CA LEU A 356 -20.87 -6.10 -3.20
C LEU A 356 -22.14 -6.86 -3.57
N VAL A 357 -22.31 -8.07 -3.05
CA VAL A 357 -23.43 -8.98 -3.39
C VAL A 357 -24.79 -8.35 -3.12
N GLU A 358 -24.94 -7.58 -2.06
CA GLU A 358 -26.20 -6.94 -1.71
C GLU A 358 -26.60 -5.81 -2.67
N LEU A 359 -25.63 -5.22 -3.37
CA LEU A 359 -25.86 -4.17 -4.36
C LEU A 359 -25.80 -4.70 -5.80
N THR A 360 -25.08 -5.80 -6.03
CA THR A 360 -24.85 -6.38 -7.37
C THR A 360 -25.06 -7.91 -7.31
N GLU A 361 -26.17 -8.39 -7.88
CA GLU A 361 -26.63 -9.79 -7.75
C GLU A 361 -25.58 -10.82 -8.26
N ASP A 362 -24.74 -10.44 -9.23
CA ASP A 362 -23.74 -11.30 -9.87
C ASP A 362 -22.35 -11.25 -9.20
N ALA A 363 -22.17 -10.49 -8.11
CA ALA A 363 -20.90 -10.41 -7.40
C ALA A 363 -20.59 -11.75 -6.71
N THR A 364 -19.44 -12.32 -7.03
CA THR A 364 -18.91 -13.56 -6.46
C THR A 364 -17.42 -13.39 -6.15
N PHE A 365 -16.81 -14.28 -5.36
CA PHE A 365 -15.36 -14.23 -5.14
C PHE A 365 -14.56 -14.21 -6.45
N GLU A 366 -14.96 -15.02 -7.45
CA GLU A 366 -14.31 -15.08 -8.76
C GLU A 366 -14.40 -13.74 -9.50
N THR A 367 -15.61 -13.14 -9.61
CA THR A 367 -15.80 -11.86 -10.33
C THR A 367 -15.11 -10.70 -9.63
N VAL A 368 -15.05 -10.70 -8.30
CA VAL A 368 -14.29 -9.72 -7.49
C VAL A 368 -12.80 -9.88 -7.72
N SER A 369 -12.29 -11.12 -7.71
CA SER A 369 -10.88 -11.41 -7.99
C SER A 369 -10.48 -10.98 -9.40
N ASP A 370 -11.30 -11.30 -10.41
CA ASP A 370 -11.06 -10.90 -11.80
C ASP A 370 -11.02 -9.39 -11.97
N PHE A 371 -11.91 -8.65 -11.26
CA PHE A 371 -11.91 -7.20 -11.29
C PHE A 371 -10.59 -6.63 -10.76
N TYR A 372 -10.15 -7.02 -9.56
CA TYR A 372 -8.91 -6.51 -8.96
C TYR A 372 -7.67 -6.91 -9.76
N TYR A 373 -7.63 -8.13 -10.31
CA TYR A 373 -6.54 -8.57 -11.17
C TYR A 373 -6.48 -7.81 -12.50
N SER A 374 -7.59 -7.28 -13.00
CA SER A 374 -7.63 -6.49 -14.23
C SER A 374 -7.02 -5.08 -14.08
N LEU A 375 -6.81 -4.62 -12.85
CA LEU A 375 -6.25 -3.30 -12.56
C LEU A 375 -4.71 -3.36 -12.57
N ASP A 376 -4.14 -3.29 -13.77
CA ASP A 376 -2.70 -3.14 -13.98
C ASP A 376 -2.35 -1.69 -14.37
N VAL A 377 -1.06 -1.38 -14.48
CA VAL A 377 -0.60 -0.04 -14.80
C VAL A 377 -1.08 0.44 -16.19
N GLU A 378 -1.23 -0.46 -17.18
CA GLU A 378 -1.72 -0.10 -18.50
C GLU A 378 -3.22 0.26 -18.45
N THR A 379 -4.00 -0.49 -17.70
CA THR A 379 -5.42 -0.22 -17.42
C THR A 379 -5.57 1.11 -16.69
N ALA A 380 -4.75 1.37 -15.67
CA ALA A 380 -4.75 2.63 -14.91
C ALA A 380 -4.49 3.84 -15.83
N VAL A 381 -3.47 3.78 -16.69
CA VAL A 381 -3.18 4.84 -17.66
C VAL A 381 -4.34 5.03 -18.65
N SER A 382 -5.00 3.94 -19.05
CA SER A 382 -6.18 4.02 -19.93
C SER A 382 -7.33 4.76 -19.24
N ILE A 383 -7.64 4.40 -18.00
CA ILE A 383 -8.67 5.06 -17.18
C ILE A 383 -8.35 6.56 -16.99
N ALA A 384 -7.12 6.88 -16.64
CA ALA A 384 -6.68 8.27 -16.44
C ALA A 384 -6.71 9.12 -17.72
N SER A 385 -6.84 8.50 -18.89
CA SER A 385 -6.85 9.17 -20.19
C SER A 385 -8.27 9.43 -20.74
N GLU A 386 -9.31 8.91 -20.10
CA GLU A 386 -10.72 9.08 -20.47
C GLU A 386 -11.34 10.36 -19.86
#